data_e30f3081d2bf952239d7950e1d0dcb7d
#
_entry.id   e30f3081d2bf952239d7950e1d0dcb7d
#
_cell.length_a   1.000
_cell.length_b   1.000
_cell.length_c   1.000
_cell.angle_alpha   90.00
_cell.angle_beta   90.00
_cell.angle_gamma   90.00
#
_symmetry.space_group_name_H-M   'P 1'
#
loop_
_entity.id
_entity.type
_entity.pdbx_description
1 polymer ?
#
loop_
_entity_poly.entity_id
_entity_poly.type
_entity_poly.pdbx_seq_one_letter_code
_entity_poly.pdbx_strand_id
1 'polypeptide(L)'
;VNPVTDDPSNDFFFEAYDRENIAYGMQPSPELAAYLKQTASAESSRSARPQAIDLGAGAGRDTLALAAAGYDVTSVDVSERGLDRIRERAERANLSDRVKTLVCDVRELSMDADCYSAVIATTVLDHIPGTDAPAVWKKMCAALTSQGMLYTQVHTTEDPGSDQSPGKESDQPVSETAGAVINYFRPNQLVGWACEADSRLRVLRYEERLEWDTTHGAPHQHGKAVLLAVRQDFHPDWFGQPAAFPRSETS
;
A
#
# COMPACT_ATOMS: atom_id res chain seq x y z
N VAL A 1 17.22 -12.64 16.07
CA VAL A 1 16.55 -11.39 16.45
C VAL A 1 17.66 -10.34 16.48
N ASN A 2 17.84 -9.59 15.41
CA ASN A 2 18.67 -8.38 15.48
C ASN A 2 17.84 -7.32 16.21
N PRO A 3 18.35 -6.70 17.28
CA PRO A 3 17.68 -5.56 17.87
C PRO A 3 17.61 -4.46 16.81
N VAL A 4 16.44 -3.87 16.64
CA VAL A 4 16.27 -2.60 15.92
C VAL A 4 17.21 -1.62 16.64
N THR A 5 18.32 -1.28 16.00
CA THR A 5 19.28 -0.33 16.58
C THR A 5 18.86 1.06 16.11
N ASP A 6 18.82 2.03 17.05
CA ASP A 6 18.61 3.46 16.78
C ASP A 6 19.73 4.09 15.91
N ASP A 7 20.55 3.27 15.26
CA ASP A 7 21.63 3.73 14.40
C ASP A 7 21.08 3.97 12.98
N PRO A 8 21.05 5.24 12.51
CA PRO A 8 20.57 5.59 11.17
C PRO A 8 21.30 4.82 10.05
N SER A 9 22.52 4.33 10.29
CA SER A 9 23.29 3.56 9.31
C SER A 9 22.68 2.19 8.99
N ASN A 10 21.74 1.69 9.80
CA ASN A 10 21.05 0.42 9.58
C ASN A 10 19.64 0.57 8.95
N ASP A 11 19.15 1.81 8.81
CA ASP A 11 17.87 2.07 8.13
C ASP A 11 18.14 2.33 6.64
N PHE A 12 17.92 1.32 5.81
CA PHE A 12 18.10 1.42 4.35
C PHE A 12 17.32 2.58 3.72
N PHE A 13 16.17 2.94 4.29
CA PHE A 13 15.29 3.99 3.78
C PHE A 13 15.48 5.34 4.46
N PHE A 14 16.45 5.46 5.41
CA PHE A 14 16.66 6.69 6.18
C PHE A 14 16.80 7.92 5.27
N GLU A 15 17.71 7.87 4.32
CA GLU A 15 17.95 9.00 3.41
C GLU A 15 16.74 9.36 2.56
N ALA A 16 15.99 8.35 2.11
CA ALA A 16 14.78 8.54 1.31
C ALA A 16 13.71 9.30 2.09
N TYR A 17 13.60 9.06 3.40
CA TYR A 17 12.61 9.70 4.27
C TYR A 17 13.13 10.96 4.98
N ASP A 18 14.46 11.17 5.06
CA ASP A 18 15.04 12.35 5.72
C ASP A 18 15.05 13.58 4.81
N ARG A 19 14.96 13.41 3.49
CA ARG A 19 14.96 14.51 2.51
C ARG A 19 13.79 15.47 2.73
N GLU A 20 13.96 16.75 2.40
CA GLU A 20 12.89 17.75 2.39
C GLU A 20 11.77 17.33 1.44
N ASN A 21 12.10 16.87 0.24
CA ASN A 21 11.21 16.21 -0.70
C ASN A 21 11.21 14.71 -0.41
N ILE A 22 10.25 14.26 0.40
CA ILE A 22 10.10 12.85 0.78
C ILE A 22 9.93 11.99 -0.47
N ALA A 23 10.75 10.94 -0.57
CA ALA A 23 10.62 9.96 -1.63
C ALA A 23 9.20 9.32 -1.65
N TYR A 24 8.80 8.81 -2.81
CA TYR A 24 7.49 8.15 -3.05
C TYR A 24 6.26 9.07 -2.96
N GLY A 25 6.48 10.39 -2.91
CA GLY A 25 5.43 11.40 -3.06
C GLY A 25 4.56 11.62 -1.82
N MET A 26 3.67 12.58 -1.95
CA MET A 26 2.79 13.05 -0.87
C MET A 26 1.32 12.68 -1.10
N GLN A 27 0.97 12.34 -2.33
CA GLN A 27 -0.40 12.01 -2.72
C GLN A 27 -0.67 10.52 -2.50
N PRO A 28 -1.86 10.15 -2.01
CA PRO A 28 -2.23 8.75 -1.86
C PRO A 28 -2.26 8.04 -3.22
N SER A 29 -2.15 6.71 -3.17
CA SER A 29 -2.34 5.88 -4.35
C SER A 29 -3.69 6.20 -5.02
N PRO A 30 -3.73 6.44 -6.34
CA PRO A 30 -4.92 6.94 -7.03
C PRO A 30 -6.17 6.06 -6.84
N GLU A 31 -5.97 4.74 -6.85
CA GLU A 31 -7.05 3.76 -6.68
C GLU A 31 -7.61 3.78 -5.26
N LEU A 32 -6.72 3.90 -4.26
CA LEU A 32 -7.11 4.05 -2.85
C LEU A 32 -7.88 5.37 -2.65
N ALA A 33 -7.36 6.47 -3.18
CA ALA A 33 -8.03 7.77 -3.09
C ALA A 33 -9.42 7.75 -3.71
N ALA A 34 -9.58 7.10 -4.87
CA ALA A 34 -10.88 6.96 -5.53
C ALA A 34 -11.85 6.13 -4.68
N TYR A 35 -11.40 5.02 -4.09
CA TYR A 35 -12.22 4.21 -3.20
C TYR A 35 -12.67 4.98 -1.96
N LEU A 36 -11.74 5.64 -1.26
CA LEU A 36 -12.06 6.43 -0.07
C LEU A 36 -13.06 7.56 -0.36
N LYS A 37 -12.93 8.22 -1.50
CA LYS A 37 -13.89 9.24 -1.94
C LYS A 37 -15.30 8.67 -2.17
N GLN A 38 -15.40 7.46 -2.73
CA GLN A 38 -16.68 6.81 -3.00
C GLN A 38 -17.37 6.33 -1.72
N THR A 39 -16.59 5.93 -0.71
CA THR A 39 -17.13 5.36 0.55
C THR A 39 -17.30 6.40 1.66
N ALA A 40 -16.82 7.63 1.48
CA ALA A 40 -16.82 8.68 2.51
C ALA A 40 -18.19 8.96 3.14
N SER A 41 -19.27 8.86 2.37
CA SER A 41 -20.64 9.08 2.86
C SER A 41 -21.15 7.98 3.78
N ALA A 42 -20.74 6.73 3.56
CA ALA A 42 -21.13 5.59 4.38
C ALA A 42 -20.38 5.57 5.72
N GLU A 43 -19.16 6.08 5.75
CA GLU A 43 -18.30 6.11 6.94
C GLU A 43 -18.76 7.16 7.98
N SER A 44 -19.30 8.29 7.53
CA SER A 44 -19.74 9.39 8.41
C SER A 44 -20.94 9.03 9.31
N SER A 45 -21.62 7.94 9.05
CA SER A 45 -22.79 7.47 9.83
C SER A 45 -22.45 6.41 10.91
N ARG A 46 -21.18 5.99 11.01
CA ARG A 46 -20.76 4.96 11.97
C ARG A 46 -20.59 5.51 13.38
N SER A 47 -21.02 4.77 14.39
CA SER A 47 -20.89 5.13 15.81
C SER A 47 -19.45 4.98 16.34
N ALA A 48 -18.62 4.18 15.70
CA ALA A 48 -17.21 3.97 16.03
C ALA A 48 -16.34 4.18 14.77
N ARG A 49 -15.13 4.72 14.97
CA ARG A 49 -14.17 4.91 13.89
C ARG A 49 -13.68 3.56 13.36
N PRO A 50 -13.68 3.34 12.05
CA PRO A 50 -13.15 2.11 11.47
C PRO A 50 -11.64 2.03 11.67
N GLN A 51 -11.15 0.82 11.98
CA GLN A 51 -9.72 0.57 12.15
C GLN A 51 -9.09 0.28 10.80
N ALA A 52 -7.90 0.85 10.56
CA ALA A 52 -7.08 0.55 9.39
C ALA A 52 -5.66 0.18 9.81
N ILE A 53 -4.99 -0.61 8.98
CA ILE A 53 -3.56 -0.86 9.12
C ILE A 53 -2.88 -0.59 7.79
N ASP A 54 -1.76 0.15 7.84
CA ASP A 54 -0.91 0.48 6.72
C ASP A 54 0.45 -0.18 6.93
N LEU A 55 0.73 -1.22 6.17
CA LEU A 55 1.93 -2.05 6.24
C LEU A 55 2.99 -1.48 5.31
N GLY A 56 4.22 -1.28 5.80
CA GLY A 56 5.27 -0.58 5.08
C GLY A 56 4.86 0.87 4.79
N ALA A 57 4.36 1.56 5.81
CA ALA A 57 3.72 2.85 5.68
C ALA A 57 4.67 3.97 5.19
N GLY A 58 5.98 3.76 5.25
CA GLY A 58 7.00 4.74 4.88
C GLY A 58 6.78 6.09 5.55
N ALA A 59 6.71 7.16 4.76
CA ALA A 59 6.40 8.51 5.24
C ALA A 59 4.89 8.82 5.29
N GLY A 60 4.01 7.83 5.18
CA GLY A 60 2.58 7.93 5.49
C GLY A 60 1.70 8.53 4.41
N ARG A 61 2.03 8.33 3.14
CA ARG A 61 1.22 8.78 2.02
C ARG A 61 -0.21 8.25 2.10
N ASP A 62 -0.35 6.94 2.25
CA ASP A 62 -1.65 6.26 2.30
C ASP A 62 -2.25 6.32 3.73
N THR A 63 -1.42 6.26 4.79
CA THR A 63 -1.81 6.49 6.19
C THR A 63 -2.62 7.77 6.37
N LEU A 64 -2.10 8.90 5.88
CA LEU A 64 -2.77 10.21 6.07
C LEU A 64 -4.06 10.32 5.28
N ALA A 65 -4.15 9.67 4.12
CA ALA A 65 -5.38 9.61 3.34
C ALA A 65 -6.47 8.82 4.09
N LEU A 66 -6.12 7.68 4.69
CA LEU A 66 -7.03 6.89 5.54
C LEU A 66 -7.47 7.69 6.76
N ALA A 67 -6.54 8.33 7.48
CA ALA A 67 -6.86 9.13 8.66
C ALA A 67 -7.79 10.30 8.31
N ALA A 68 -7.54 10.97 7.19
CA ALA A 68 -8.41 12.05 6.68
C ALA A 68 -9.79 11.55 6.26
N ALA A 69 -9.88 10.29 5.77
CA ALA A 69 -11.15 9.64 5.45
C ALA A 69 -11.92 9.12 6.69
N GLY A 70 -11.35 9.27 7.90
CA GLY A 70 -12.05 8.95 9.15
C GLY A 70 -11.61 7.68 9.85
N TYR A 71 -10.61 6.99 9.36
CA TYR A 71 -10.06 5.78 10.00
C TYR A 71 -9.15 6.13 11.18
N ASP A 72 -9.12 5.26 12.18
CA ASP A 72 -8.02 5.16 13.12
C ASP A 72 -6.98 4.20 12.53
N VAL A 73 -5.77 4.71 12.23
CA VAL A 73 -4.77 4.01 11.43
C VAL A 73 -3.58 3.57 12.29
N THR A 74 -3.22 2.30 12.21
CA THR A 74 -1.94 1.79 12.69
C THR A 74 -0.97 1.71 11.52
N SER A 75 0.08 2.51 11.55
CA SER A 75 1.12 2.57 10.52
C SER A 75 2.32 1.77 10.96
N VAL A 76 2.67 0.76 10.19
CA VAL A 76 3.75 -0.19 10.50
C VAL A 76 4.86 -0.03 9.48
N ASP A 77 6.09 0.16 9.94
CA ASP A 77 7.29 0.21 9.07
C ASP A 77 8.52 -0.27 9.84
N VAL A 78 9.55 -0.67 9.16
CA VAL A 78 10.88 -0.97 9.74
C VAL A 78 11.69 0.30 9.96
N SER A 79 11.39 1.37 9.19
CA SER A 79 12.06 2.66 9.27
C SER A 79 11.45 3.54 10.36
N GLU A 80 12.17 3.76 11.45
CA GLU A 80 11.79 4.75 12.47
C GLU A 80 11.68 6.14 11.85
N ARG A 81 12.59 6.51 10.94
CA ARG A 81 12.57 7.81 10.29
C ARG A 81 11.32 8.02 9.44
N GLY A 82 10.87 6.99 8.73
CA GLY A 82 9.59 7.02 8.00
C GLY A 82 8.43 7.29 8.95
N LEU A 83 8.37 6.58 10.07
CA LEU A 83 7.33 6.74 11.08
C LEU A 83 7.36 8.12 11.76
N ASP A 84 8.55 8.70 11.98
CA ASP A 84 8.68 10.08 12.45
C ASP A 84 8.03 11.08 11.48
N ARG A 85 8.26 10.89 10.18
CA ARG A 85 7.61 11.71 9.16
C ARG A 85 6.08 11.58 9.19
N ILE A 86 5.56 10.39 9.48
CA ILE A 86 4.11 10.22 9.66
C ILE A 86 3.63 11.05 10.84
N ARG A 87 4.30 10.98 12.00
CA ARG A 87 3.94 11.75 13.20
C ARG A 87 3.94 13.27 12.94
N GLU A 88 5.03 13.78 12.33
CA GLU A 88 5.15 15.19 11.95
C GLU A 88 4.02 15.66 11.01
N ARG A 89 3.69 14.84 10.02
CA ARG A 89 2.65 15.15 9.02
C ARG A 89 1.24 15.07 9.60
N ALA A 90 0.99 14.06 10.45
CA ALA A 90 -0.29 13.91 11.15
C ALA A 90 -0.56 15.10 12.08
N GLU A 91 0.47 15.60 12.79
CA GLU A 91 0.37 16.79 13.63
C GLU A 91 -0.01 18.03 12.79
N ARG A 92 0.71 18.28 11.70
CA ARG A 92 0.41 19.42 10.80
C ARG A 92 -0.99 19.35 10.20
N ALA A 93 -1.52 18.14 10.00
CA ALA A 93 -2.86 17.91 9.45
C ALA A 93 -3.96 17.85 10.52
N ASN A 94 -3.62 17.97 11.82
CA ASN A 94 -4.53 17.75 12.96
C ASN A 94 -5.16 16.35 12.96
N LEU A 95 -4.38 15.33 12.65
CA LEU A 95 -4.78 13.93 12.58
C LEU A 95 -4.05 13.04 13.59
N SER A 96 -3.29 13.63 14.55
CA SER A 96 -2.49 12.87 15.50
C SER A 96 -3.31 11.93 16.41
N ASP A 97 -4.57 12.26 16.66
CA ASP A 97 -5.51 11.41 17.41
C ASP A 97 -5.98 10.17 16.65
N ARG A 98 -5.68 10.09 15.35
CA ARG A 98 -6.10 9.01 14.45
C ARG A 98 -4.97 8.12 13.98
N VAL A 99 -3.72 8.49 14.27
CA VAL A 99 -2.55 7.78 13.73
C VAL A 99 -1.71 7.22 14.88
N LYS A 100 -1.46 5.92 14.82
CA LYS A 100 -0.50 5.21 15.68
C LYS A 100 0.62 4.67 14.79
N THR A 101 1.85 4.74 15.27
CA THR A 101 3.02 4.20 14.56
C THR A 101 3.61 3.03 15.33
N LEU A 102 4.09 2.02 14.60
CA LEU A 102 4.69 0.82 15.15
C LEU A 102 5.92 0.44 14.31
N VAL A 103 7.11 0.46 14.92
CA VAL A 103 8.32 -0.08 14.30
C VAL A 103 8.26 -1.59 14.37
N CYS A 104 8.07 -2.25 13.24
CA CYS A 104 7.96 -3.71 13.18
C CYS A 104 8.19 -4.21 11.75
N ASP A 105 8.86 -5.35 11.63
CA ASP A 105 8.87 -6.10 10.37
C ASP A 105 7.49 -6.76 10.17
N VAL A 106 6.90 -6.57 9.00
CA VAL A 106 5.57 -7.13 8.66
C VAL A 106 5.53 -8.66 8.75
N ARG A 107 6.68 -9.34 8.64
CA ARG A 107 6.81 -10.79 8.78
C ARG A 107 6.57 -11.23 10.23
N GLU A 108 7.01 -10.42 11.18
CA GLU A 108 6.89 -10.67 12.63
C GLU A 108 5.59 -10.12 13.21
N LEU A 109 4.91 -9.23 12.48
CA LEU A 109 3.69 -8.58 12.92
C LEU A 109 2.58 -9.61 13.16
N SER A 110 1.95 -9.51 14.35
CA SER A 110 0.72 -10.21 14.66
C SER A 110 -0.47 -9.30 14.35
N MET A 111 -1.41 -9.78 13.56
CA MET A 111 -2.67 -9.10 13.26
C MET A 111 -3.81 -10.01 13.70
N ASP A 112 -4.71 -9.47 14.53
CA ASP A 112 -5.90 -10.20 14.93
C ASP A 112 -6.87 -10.34 13.74
N ALA A 113 -7.55 -11.49 13.68
CA ALA A 113 -8.53 -11.74 12.63
C ALA A 113 -9.74 -10.81 12.78
N ASP A 114 -10.34 -10.44 11.65
CA ASP A 114 -11.56 -9.64 11.56
C ASP A 114 -11.51 -8.28 12.32
N CYS A 115 -10.33 -7.65 12.39
CA CYS A 115 -10.12 -6.41 13.16
C CYS A 115 -10.09 -5.15 12.31
N TYR A 116 -9.70 -5.22 11.04
CA TYR A 116 -9.47 -4.03 10.24
C TYR A 116 -10.49 -3.86 9.13
N SER A 117 -11.04 -2.65 9.05
CA SER A 117 -11.90 -2.22 7.93
C SER A 117 -11.09 -1.85 6.68
N ALA A 118 -9.79 -1.60 6.82
CA ALA A 118 -8.87 -1.40 5.71
C ALA A 118 -7.49 -2.00 6.04
N VAL A 119 -6.94 -2.77 5.10
CA VAL A 119 -5.57 -3.29 5.13
C VAL A 119 -4.86 -2.82 3.87
N ILE A 120 -3.80 -2.05 4.07
CA ILE A 120 -3.00 -1.46 2.99
C ILE A 120 -1.60 -2.04 2.99
N ALA A 121 -1.06 -2.35 1.83
CA ALA A 121 0.33 -2.76 1.64
C ALA A 121 0.84 -2.28 0.28
N THR A 122 1.37 -1.07 0.24
CA THR A 122 1.90 -0.47 -0.99
C THR A 122 3.41 -0.71 -1.06
N THR A 123 3.84 -1.53 -2.01
CA THR A 123 5.25 -1.93 -2.22
C THR A 123 5.87 -2.55 -0.95
N VAL A 124 5.24 -3.59 -0.43
CA VAL A 124 5.68 -4.32 0.77
C VAL A 124 6.00 -5.77 0.47
N LEU A 125 5.07 -6.48 -0.20
CA LEU A 125 5.22 -7.90 -0.50
C LEU A 125 6.36 -8.18 -1.47
N ASP A 126 6.77 -7.19 -2.23
CA ASP A 126 7.89 -7.19 -3.15
C ASP A 126 9.23 -6.81 -2.48
N HIS A 127 9.18 -6.24 -1.27
CA HIS A 127 10.36 -5.89 -0.46
C HIS A 127 10.70 -6.95 0.61
N ILE A 128 9.96 -8.05 0.67
CA ILE A 128 10.24 -9.20 1.53
C ILE A 128 10.52 -10.44 0.69
N PRO A 129 11.21 -11.47 1.23
CA PRO A 129 11.46 -12.70 0.50
C PRO A 129 10.19 -13.33 -0.05
N GLY A 130 10.24 -13.80 -1.31
CA GLY A 130 9.08 -14.45 -1.96
C GLY A 130 8.58 -15.70 -1.22
N THR A 131 9.40 -16.29 -0.36
CA THR A 131 9.00 -17.39 0.55
C THR A 131 8.12 -16.92 1.70
N ASP A 132 8.26 -15.67 2.13
CA ASP A 132 7.55 -15.11 3.30
C ASP A 132 6.28 -14.38 2.88
N ALA A 133 6.27 -13.80 1.68
CA ALA A 133 5.16 -13.00 1.16
C ALA A 133 3.79 -13.71 1.20
N PRO A 134 3.66 -15.02 0.90
CA PRO A 134 2.38 -15.72 1.02
C PRO A 134 1.85 -15.78 2.45
N ALA A 135 2.72 -15.87 3.46
CA ALA A 135 2.31 -15.88 4.86
C ALA A 135 1.80 -14.50 5.30
N VAL A 136 2.48 -13.43 4.88
CA VAL A 136 2.01 -12.05 5.13
C VAL A 136 0.69 -11.79 4.42
N TRP A 137 0.54 -12.21 3.16
CA TRP A 137 -0.72 -12.12 2.41
C TRP A 137 -1.90 -12.77 3.16
N LYS A 138 -1.70 -13.99 3.68
CA LYS A 138 -2.74 -14.70 4.46
C LYS A 138 -3.12 -13.95 5.72
N LYS A 139 -2.14 -13.37 6.44
CA LYS A 139 -2.40 -12.53 7.61
C LYS A 139 -3.24 -11.29 7.22
N MET A 140 -2.88 -10.61 6.12
CA MET A 140 -3.62 -9.46 5.60
C MET A 140 -5.08 -9.82 5.31
N CYS A 141 -5.31 -10.92 4.59
CA CYS A 141 -6.66 -11.40 4.30
C CYS A 141 -7.44 -11.75 5.58
N ALA A 142 -6.83 -12.47 6.52
CA ALA A 142 -7.49 -12.87 7.76
C ALA A 142 -7.89 -11.68 8.64
N ALA A 143 -7.09 -10.62 8.63
CA ALA A 143 -7.28 -9.43 9.45
C ALA A 143 -8.48 -8.54 9.02
N LEU A 144 -9.01 -8.72 7.81
CA LEU A 144 -10.13 -7.93 7.30
C LEU A 144 -11.44 -8.27 7.99
N THR A 145 -12.18 -7.26 8.42
CA THR A 145 -13.59 -7.39 8.85
C THR A 145 -14.48 -7.84 7.70
N SER A 146 -15.74 -8.21 7.98
CA SER A 146 -16.72 -8.63 6.97
C SER A 146 -17.01 -7.56 5.91
N GLN A 147 -16.74 -6.30 6.19
CA GLN A 147 -16.89 -5.16 5.26
C GLN A 147 -15.54 -4.52 4.91
N GLY A 148 -14.44 -5.23 5.21
CA GLY A 148 -13.10 -4.72 5.04
C GLY A 148 -12.68 -4.64 3.58
N MET A 149 -11.83 -3.66 3.28
CA MET A 149 -11.14 -3.51 1.98
C MET A 149 -9.64 -3.80 2.13
N LEU A 150 -9.06 -4.36 1.09
CA LEU A 150 -7.64 -4.60 0.92
C LEU A 150 -7.16 -3.83 -0.29
N TYR A 151 -6.11 -3.04 -0.12
CA TYR A 151 -5.37 -2.42 -1.20
C TYR A 151 -3.91 -2.85 -1.13
N THR A 152 -3.36 -3.27 -2.25
CA THR A 152 -1.94 -3.60 -2.35
C THR A 152 -1.40 -3.29 -3.72
N GLN A 153 -0.12 -2.92 -3.75
CA GLN A 153 0.65 -2.67 -4.95
C GLN A 153 1.99 -3.37 -4.81
N VAL A 154 2.47 -3.97 -5.88
CA VAL A 154 3.77 -4.65 -5.93
C VAL A 154 4.49 -4.36 -7.24
N HIS A 155 5.82 -4.49 -7.26
CA HIS A 155 6.59 -4.49 -8.50
C HIS A 155 6.47 -5.84 -9.21
N THR A 156 6.43 -5.79 -10.54
CA THR A 156 6.31 -6.99 -11.39
C THR A 156 7.58 -7.28 -12.15
N THR A 157 7.68 -8.46 -12.73
CA THR A 157 8.79 -8.84 -13.63
C THR A 157 8.86 -8.00 -14.89
N GLU A 158 7.83 -7.18 -15.18
CA GLU A 158 7.83 -6.19 -16.26
C GLU A 158 8.56 -4.88 -15.86
N ASP A 159 8.97 -4.74 -14.58
CA ASP A 159 9.74 -3.59 -14.12
C ASP A 159 11.11 -3.58 -14.80
N PRO A 160 11.58 -2.45 -15.38
CA PRO A 160 12.91 -2.35 -15.95
C PRO A 160 14.04 -2.70 -14.97
N GLY A 161 13.81 -2.54 -13.66
CA GLY A 161 14.74 -2.95 -12.61
C GLY A 161 14.81 -4.46 -12.37
N SER A 162 13.83 -5.24 -12.86
CA SER A 162 13.76 -6.70 -12.64
C SER A 162 14.87 -7.48 -13.36
N ASP A 163 15.38 -6.94 -14.44
CA ASP A 163 16.45 -7.55 -15.27
C ASP A 163 17.86 -7.23 -14.78
N GLN A 164 18.02 -6.59 -13.64
CA GLN A 164 19.32 -6.24 -13.08
C GLN A 164 20.03 -7.46 -12.50
N SER A 165 20.47 -8.33 -13.41
CA SER A 165 21.58 -9.23 -13.10
C SER A 165 22.87 -8.42 -12.99
N PRO A 166 23.75 -8.68 -12.02
CA PRO A 166 25.05 -8.04 -11.97
C PRO A 166 25.76 -8.16 -13.32
N GLY A 167 25.95 -7.06 -14.04
CA GLY A 167 26.63 -6.99 -15.31
C GLY A 167 25.78 -6.70 -16.56
N LYS A 168 24.48 -6.54 -16.47
CA LYS A 168 23.65 -5.96 -17.56
C LYS A 168 23.51 -4.45 -17.31
N GLU A 169 24.11 -3.65 -18.17
CA GLU A 169 23.81 -2.23 -18.27
C GLU A 169 22.40 -2.11 -18.87
N SER A 170 21.47 -1.56 -18.08
CA SER A 170 20.17 -1.13 -18.60
C SER A 170 20.34 0.26 -19.20
N ASP A 171 19.87 0.48 -20.43
CA ASP A 171 19.81 1.81 -21.08
C ASP A 171 18.75 2.71 -20.40
N GLN A 172 17.98 2.19 -19.45
CA GLN A 172 16.90 2.91 -18.76
C GLN A 172 17.34 3.34 -17.36
N PRO A 173 16.98 4.56 -16.93
CA PRO A 173 17.19 4.98 -15.56
C PRO A 173 16.46 4.03 -14.59
N VAL A 174 17.17 3.61 -13.54
CA VAL A 174 16.64 2.71 -12.52
C VAL A 174 16.43 3.49 -11.24
N SER A 175 15.44 3.08 -10.48
CA SER A 175 15.17 3.65 -9.16
C SER A 175 16.38 3.54 -8.23
N GLU A 176 16.68 4.58 -7.47
CA GLU A 176 17.71 4.56 -6.41
C GLU A 176 17.47 3.45 -5.38
N THR A 177 16.21 3.03 -5.24
CA THR A 177 15.78 1.98 -4.32
C THR A 177 15.49 0.64 -4.99
N ALA A 178 15.87 0.47 -6.27
CA ALA A 178 15.65 -0.78 -7.00
C ALA A 178 16.27 -2.00 -6.29
N GLY A 179 17.39 -1.81 -5.59
CA GLY A 179 18.02 -2.85 -4.77
C GLY A 179 17.20 -3.33 -3.57
N ALA A 180 16.15 -2.61 -3.19
CA ALA A 180 15.23 -3.01 -2.12
C ALA A 180 14.13 -3.96 -2.61
N VAL A 181 13.85 -3.99 -3.91
CA VAL A 181 12.88 -4.95 -4.48
C VAL A 181 13.57 -6.28 -4.65
N ILE A 182 13.16 -7.27 -3.87
CA ILE A 182 13.77 -8.60 -3.84
C ILE A 182 12.82 -9.71 -4.31
N ASN A 183 11.56 -9.38 -4.59
CA ASN A 183 10.52 -10.33 -4.97
C ASN A 183 9.61 -9.71 -6.04
N TYR A 184 10.02 -9.77 -7.29
CA TYR A 184 9.20 -9.32 -8.40
C TYR A 184 8.08 -10.31 -8.70
N PHE A 185 6.84 -9.81 -8.75
CA PHE A 185 5.67 -10.62 -9.00
C PHE A 185 5.53 -10.94 -10.49
N ARG A 186 5.25 -12.19 -10.81
CA ARG A 186 4.93 -12.60 -12.19
C ARG A 186 3.57 -12.05 -12.62
N PRO A 187 3.34 -11.88 -13.93
CA PRO A 187 2.03 -11.50 -14.44
C PRO A 187 0.90 -12.35 -13.85
N ASN A 188 -0.17 -11.69 -13.41
CA ASN A 188 -1.35 -12.28 -12.74
C ASN A 188 -1.09 -12.98 -11.39
N GLN A 189 0.12 -12.97 -10.85
CA GLN A 189 0.40 -13.66 -9.58
C GLN A 189 -0.39 -13.05 -8.41
N LEU A 190 -0.44 -11.73 -8.33
CA LEU A 190 -1.16 -11.04 -7.24
C LEU A 190 -2.67 -11.29 -7.31
N VAL A 191 -3.28 -11.17 -8.49
CA VAL A 191 -4.71 -11.45 -8.64
C VAL A 191 -5.00 -12.95 -8.46
N GLY A 192 -4.06 -13.82 -8.84
CA GLY A 192 -4.14 -15.26 -8.56
C GLY A 192 -4.32 -15.53 -7.06
N TRP A 193 -3.48 -14.91 -6.22
CA TRP A 193 -3.61 -15.01 -4.77
C TRP A 193 -4.96 -14.48 -4.26
N ALA A 194 -5.44 -13.37 -4.82
CA ALA A 194 -6.73 -12.80 -4.42
C ALA A 194 -7.92 -13.71 -4.81
N CYS A 195 -7.80 -14.51 -5.86
CA CYS A 195 -8.83 -15.44 -6.33
C CYS A 195 -8.77 -16.81 -5.62
N GLU A 196 -7.76 -17.09 -4.80
CA GLU A 196 -7.74 -18.30 -3.98
C GLU A 196 -8.90 -18.30 -2.98
N ALA A 197 -9.53 -19.45 -2.79
CA ALA A 197 -10.70 -19.59 -1.92
C ALA A 197 -10.43 -19.11 -0.48
N ASP A 198 -9.23 -19.38 0.04
CA ASP A 198 -8.83 -19.00 1.39
C ASP A 198 -8.68 -17.49 1.58
N SER A 199 -8.45 -16.75 0.51
CA SER A 199 -8.35 -15.28 0.56
C SER A 199 -9.70 -14.62 0.85
N ARG A 200 -10.82 -15.25 0.46
CA ARG A 200 -12.18 -14.78 0.66
C ARG A 200 -12.37 -13.34 0.20
N LEU A 201 -11.77 -12.98 -0.93
CA LEU A 201 -11.78 -11.64 -1.51
C LEU A 201 -12.69 -11.59 -2.74
N ARG A 202 -13.24 -10.41 -2.96
CA ARG A 202 -13.87 -9.98 -4.19
C ARG A 202 -13.01 -8.86 -4.78
N VAL A 203 -12.41 -9.12 -5.92
CA VAL A 203 -11.61 -8.13 -6.64
C VAL A 203 -12.53 -7.07 -7.24
N LEU A 204 -12.32 -5.81 -6.88
CA LEU A 204 -13.03 -4.67 -7.44
C LEU A 204 -12.24 -4.04 -8.59
N ARG A 205 -10.91 -4.02 -8.46
CA ARG A 205 -10.00 -3.54 -9.48
C ARG A 205 -8.70 -4.32 -9.42
N TYR A 206 -8.20 -4.67 -10.60
CA TYR A 206 -6.86 -5.18 -10.81
C TYR A 206 -6.29 -4.57 -12.08
N GLU A 207 -5.02 -4.18 -12.04
CA GLU A 207 -4.33 -3.62 -13.18
C GLU A 207 -2.83 -3.92 -13.08
N GLU A 208 -2.23 -4.34 -14.18
CA GLU A 208 -0.78 -4.36 -14.35
C GLU A 208 -0.40 -3.28 -15.37
N ARG A 209 0.62 -2.47 -15.04
CA ARG A 209 1.01 -1.35 -15.89
C ARG A 209 2.45 -0.95 -15.71
N LEU A 210 3.02 -0.30 -16.72
CA LEU A 210 4.22 0.51 -16.56
C LEU A 210 3.79 1.91 -16.14
N GLU A 211 4.44 2.44 -15.11
CA GLU A 211 4.14 3.74 -14.53
C GLU A 211 5.42 4.56 -14.39
N TRP A 212 5.38 5.82 -14.83
CA TRP A 212 6.48 6.75 -14.61
C TRP A 212 6.54 7.18 -13.15
N ASP A 213 7.72 7.06 -12.55
CA ASP A 213 8.02 7.66 -11.25
C ASP A 213 8.95 8.85 -11.44
N THR A 214 8.53 9.98 -10.88
CA THR A 214 9.25 11.25 -10.86
C THR A 214 9.41 11.78 -9.44
N THR A 215 9.09 10.98 -8.43
CA THR A 215 9.05 11.41 -7.03
C THR A 215 10.43 11.36 -6.38
N HIS A 216 11.37 10.62 -6.94
CA HIS A 216 12.75 10.51 -6.47
C HIS A 216 13.69 10.14 -7.62
N GLY A 217 14.95 10.59 -7.53
CA GLY A 217 15.95 10.36 -8.57
C GLY A 217 15.62 10.95 -9.94
N ALA A 218 16.24 10.41 -10.99
CA ALA A 218 15.88 10.74 -12.37
C ALA A 218 14.54 10.07 -12.73
N PRO A 219 13.72 10.66 -13.64
CA PRO A 219 12.50 9.99 -14.09
C PRO A 219 12.78 8.59 -14.61
N HIS A 220 12.06 7.59 -14.09
CA HIS A 220 12.21 6.19 -14.45
C HIS A 220 10.85 5.49 -14.45
N GLN A 221 10.78 4.27 -14.97
CA GLN A 221 9.54 3.49 -15.01
C GLN A 221 9.58 2.35 -14.00
N HIS A 222 8.41 2.02 -13.48
CA HIS A 222 8.15 0.83 -12.70
C HIS A 222 7.09 -0.04 -13.36
N GLY A 223 7.32 -1.35 -13.37
CA GLY A 223 6.29 -2.34 -13.65
C GLY A 223 5.53 -2.65 -12.37
N LYS A 224 4.24 -2.33 -12.33
CA LYS A 224 3.42 -2.45 -11.11
C LYS A 224 2.19 -3.30 -11.35
N ALA A 225 1.82 -4.11 -10.35
CA ALA A 225 0.51 -4.72 -10.22
C ALA A 225 -0.22 -4.06 -9.05
N VAL A 226 -1.45 -3.61 -9.29
CA VAL A 226 -2.30 -2.91 -8.32
C VAL A 226 -3.57 -3.71 -8.12
N LEU A 227 -3.92 -3.98 -6.86
CA LEU A 227 -5.11 -4.71 -6.47
C LEU A 227 -5.92 -3.92 -5.44
N LEU A 228 -7.18 -3.71 -5.73
CA LEU A 228 -8.20 -3.27 -4.77
C LEU A 228 -9.25 -4.37 -4.67
N ALA A 229 -9.46 -4.87 -3.47
CA ALA A 229 -10.43 -5.92 -3.19
C ALA A 229 -11.21 -5.62 -1.90
N VAL A 230 -12.34 -6.29 -1.72
CA VAL A 230 -13.14 -6.27 -0.48
C VAL A 230 -13.41 -7.69 -0.05
N ARG A 231 -13.96 -7.87 1.16
CA ARG A 231 -14.48 -9.19 1.56
C ARG A 231 -15.48 -9.73 0.55
N GLN A 232 -15.42 -11.01 0.27
CA GLN A 232 -16.18 -11.69 -0.79
C GLN A 232 -17.69 -11.38 -0.76
N ASP A 233 -18.26 -11.36 0.43
CA ASP A 233 -19.71 -11.16 0.64
C ASP A 233 -20.09 -9.68 0.82
N PHE A 234 -19.12 -8.78 0.77
CA PHE A 234 -19.38 -7.35 0.89
C PHE A 234 -19.62 -6.71 -0.48
N HIS A 235 -20.69 -5.93 -0.55
CA HIS A 235 -21.10 -5.16 -1.72
C HIS A 235 -21.14 -3.67 -1.32
N PRO A 236 -20.13 -2.87 -1.68
CA PRO A 236 -20.20 -1.42 -1.48
C PRO A 236 -21.45 -0.83 -2.15
N ASP A 237 -22.09 0.17 -1.55
CA ASP A 237 -23.34 0.75 -2.02
C ASP A 237 -23.31 1.23 -3.48
N TRP A 238 -22.13 1.70 -3.92
CA TRP A 238 -21.92 2.15 -5.31
C TRP A 238 -21.65 1.00 -6.27
N PHE A 239 -21.36 -0.23 -5.77
CA PHE A 239 -21.05 -1.37 -6.61
C PHE A 239 -22.34 -1.96 -7.22
N GLY A 240 -22.32 -2.18 -8.52
CA GLY A 240 -23.50 -2.66 -9.25
C GLY A 240 -24.48 -1.54 -9.63
N GLN A 241 -24.19 -0.30 -9.29
CA GLN A 241 -24.92 0.82 -9.85
C GLN A 241 -24.67 0.89 -11.35
N PRO A 242 -25.72 1.08 -12.18
CA PRO A 242 -25.52 1.21 -13.61
C PRO A 242 -24.64 2.42 -13.92
N ALA A 243 -23.71 2.26 -14.86
CA ALA A 243 -22.97 3.39 -15.37
C ALA A 243 -23.94 4.45 -15.90
N ALA A 244 -23.59 5.73 -15.71
CA ALA A 244 -24.38 6.81 -16.30
C ALA A 244 -24.53 6.56 -17.81
N PHE A 245 -25.75 6.69 -18.31
CA PHE A 245 -25.99 6.55 -19.73
C PHE A 245 -25.12 7.58 -20.50
N PRO A 246 -24.28 7.14 -21.45
CA PRO A 246 -23.48 8.08 -22.19
C PRO A 246 -24.39 9.03 -22.95
N ARG A 247 -24.39 10.30 -22.54
CA ARG A 247 -25.05 11.33 -23.32
C ARG A 247 -24.26 11.48 -24.61
N SER A 248 -24.89 11.29 -25.75
CA SER A 248 -24.32 11.72 -27.02
C SER A 248 -24.05 13.21 -26.88
N GLU A 249 -22.80 13.65 -27.02
CA GLU A 249 -22.50 15.04 -27.26
C GLU A 249 -23.26 15.41 -28.53
N THR A 250 -24.37 16.11 -28.35
CA THR A 250 -25.04 16.75 -29.49
C THR A 250 -24.12 17.86 -29.95
N SER A 251 -23.45 17.62 -31.06
CA SER A 251 -22.70 18.57 -31.86
C SER A 251 -23.50 19.87 -32.11
#